data_3fc088956fd1d0934955d5e66ebda5a4
#
_entry.id   3fc088956fd1d0934955d5e66ebda5a4
#
_cell.length_a   1.000
_cell.length_b   1.000
_cell.length_c   1.000
_cell.angle_alpha   90.00
_cell.angle_beta   90.00
_cell.angle_gamma   90.00
#
_symmetry.space_group_name_H-M   'P 1'
#
loop_
_entity.id
_entity.type
_entity.pdbx_description
1 polymer ?
#
loop_
_entity_poly.entity_id
_entity_poly.type
_entity_poly.pdbx_seq_one_letter_code
_entity_poly.pdbx_strand_id
1 'polypeptide(L)'
;MKVSEVDPDVDTGVLLAGAQFVDAYSIAIDNGALNARQAAEQMMGHSPRWVEALLKLRNLLVTPFGLKTSAPSEASDVIGLFPVLSQTPDRLIAGFDDSHLDFRVVVDVVRSGSSQSVTATTLVLTHNWLGRVYLATILPFHRLIVPSMLRQVAA
;
A
#
# COMPACT_ATOMS: atom_id res chain seq x y z
N MET A 1 7.35 17.51 6.59
CA MET A 1 7.04 17.42 5.16
C MET A 1 5.62 16.97 4.96
N LYS A 2 4.98 17.48 3.93
CA LYS A 2 3.56 17.30 3.73
C LYS A 2 3.29 16.21 2.69
N VAL A 3 2.40 15.27 3.03
CA VAL A 3 1.90 14.27 2.09
C VAL A 3 0.75 14.89 1.29
N SER A 4 0.76 14.70 -0.02
CA SER A 4 -0.31 15.17 -0.92
C SER A 4 -0.89 14.00 -1.70
N GLU A 5 -2.20 14.04 -1.92
CA GLU A 5 -2.83 13.14 -2.85
C GLU A 5 -2.49 13.58 -4.28
N VAL A 6 -2.10 12.64 -5.13
CA VAL A 6 -1.70 12.91 -6.51
C VAL A 6 -2.46 11.98 -7.46
N ASP A 7 -2.47 12.33 -8.75
CA ASP A 7 -3.04 11.42 -9.75
C ASP A 7 -2.14 10.19 -9.90
N PRO A 8 -2.73 8.98 -9.91
CA PRO A 8 -1.95 7.77 -10.11
C PRO A 8 -1.24 7.78 -11.47
N ASP A 9 0.06 7.53 -11.46
CA ASP A 9 0.90 7.45 -12.66
C ASP A 9 1.41 6.03 -12.81
N VAL A 10 0.49 5.10 -13.03
CA VAL A 10 0.79 3.67 -13.18
C VAL A 10 -0.07 3.08 -14.28
N ASP A 11 0.44 2.02 -14.91
CA ASP A 11 -0.32 1.25 -15.88
C ASP A 11 -1.19 0.22 -15.15
N THR A 12 -2.45 0.58 -14.90
CA THR A 12 -3.38 -0.27 -14.16
C THR A 12 -3.66 -1.58 -14.89
N GLY A 13 -3.64 -1.57 -16.24
CA GLY A 13 -3.85 -2.77 -17.03
C GLY A 13 -2.74 -3.80 -16.87
N VAL A 14 -1.52 -3.36 -16.56
CA VAL A 14 -0.39 -4.25 -16.29
C VAL A 14 -0.37 -4.69 -14.83
N LEU A 15 -0.63 -3.75 -13.90
CA LEU A 15 -0.51 -4.01 -12.48
C LEU A 15 -1.70 -4.76 -11.89
N LEU A 16 -2.90 -4.39 -12.31
CA LEU A 16 -4.14 -5.03 -11.86
C LEU A 16 -5.25 -4.68 -12.84
N ALA A 17 -5.41 -5.50 -13.87
CA ALA A 17 -6.40 -5.26 -14.92
C ALA A 17 -7.80 -5.21 -14.33
N GLY A 18 -8.57 -4.18 -14.67
CA GLY A 18 -9.92 -3.99 -14.19
C GLY A 18 -10.05 -3.37 -12.80
N ALA A 19 -8.94 -2.88 -12.22
CA ALA A 19 -8.98 -2.26 -10.90
C ALA A 19 -10.08 -1.21 -10.82
N GLN A 20 -10.91 -1.30 -9.78
CA GLN A 20 -12.07 -0.44 -9.58
C GLN A 20 -11.76 0.75 -8.68
N PHE A 21 -10.70 0.64 -7.89
CA PHE A 21 -10.21 1.70 -7.02
C PHE A 21 -8.72 1.87 -7.24
N VAL A 22 -8.30 3.11 -7.47
CA VAL A 22 -6.88 3.47 -7.60
C VAL A 22 -6.71 4.85 -6.98
N ASP A 23 -5.77 4.97 -6.04
CA ASP A 23 -5.36 6.28 -5.52
C ASP A 23 -3.85 6.33 -5.32
N ALA A 24 -3.31 7.52 -5.17
CA ALA A 24 -1.89 7.72 -4.93
C ALA A 24 -1.65 8.91 -4.00
N TYR A 25 -0.66 8.75 -3.13
CA TYR A 25 -0.17 9.80 -2.24
C TYR A 25 1.33 9.93 -2.41
N SER A 26 1.86 11.14 -2.30
CA SER A 26 3.27 11.41 -2.51
C SER A 26 3.83 12.33 -1.43
N ILE A 27 5.11 12.13 -1.10
CA ILE A 27 5.87 13.01 -0.22
C ILE A 27 7.22 13.33 -0.87
N ALA A 28 7.68 14.58 -0.72
CA ALA A 28 8.99 15.00 -1.19
C ALA A 28 9.96 15.01 -0.01
N ILE A 29 11.17 14.50 -0.22
CA ILE A 29 12.22 14.42 0.78
C ILE A 29 13.45 15.15 0.24
N ASP A 30 13.93 16.16 0.98
CA ASP A 30 15.14 16.86 0.61
C ASP A 30 16.35 15.98 0.91
N ASN A 31 17.28 15.90 -0.04
CA ASN A 31 18.50 15.09 0.06
C ASN A 31 18.22 13.60 0.31
N GLY A 32 17.05 13.11 -0.11
CA GLY A 32 16.70 11.70 0.04
C GLY A 32 17.53 10.79 -0.88
N ALA A 33 17.89 9.60 -0.38
CA ALA A 33 18.68 8.63 -1.12
C ALA A 33 18.13 7.21 -0.96
N LEU A 34 16.81 7.08 -0.78
CA LEU A 34 16.15 5.79 -0.62
C LEU A 34 15.92 5.11 -1.96
N ASN A 35 16.03 3.77 -1.98
CA ASN A 35 15.43 3.00 -3.07
C ASN A 35 13.98 2.62 -2.70
N ALA A 36 13.25 2.02 -3.63
CA ALA A 36 11.85 1.68 -3.41
C ALA A 36 11.66 0.71 -2.25
N ARG A 37 12.56 -0.25 -2.09
CA ARG A 37 12.51 -1.21 -0.98
C ARG A 37 12.69 -0.53 0.37
N GLN A 38 13.67 0.36 0.48
CA GLN A 38 13.91 1.10 1.72
C GLN A 38 12.72 2.00 2.08
N ALA A 39 12.14 2.68 1.07
CA ALA A 39 10.97 3.50 1.28
C ALA A 39 9.78 2.67 1.77
N ALA A 40 9.53 1.52 1.16
CA ALA A 40 8.45 0.62 1.56
C ALA A 40 8.65 0.09 2.99
N GLU A 41 9.87 -0.26 3.36
CA GLU A 41 10.19 -0.72 4.71
C GLU A 41 9.95 0.37 5.76
N GLN A 42 10.31 1.61 5.45
CA GLN A 42 10.05 2.72 6.36
C GLN A 42 8.56 3.02 6.50
N MET A 43 7.80 2.89 5.41
CA MET A 43 6.34 3.09 5.46
C MET A 43 5.66 2.04 6.33
N MET A 44 6.03 0.79 6.18
CA MET A 44 5.28 -0.35 6.73
C MET A 44 5.91 -0.97 7.96
N GLY A 45 7.17 -0.69 8.22
CA GLY A 45 7.90 -1.30 9.34
C GLY A 45 7.63 -0.66 10.70
N HIS A 46 7.10 0.56 10.74
CA HIS A 46 6.91 1.34 11.97
C HIS A 46 5.54 2.00 11.99
N SER A 47 4.49 1.19 11.96
CA SER A 47 3.11 1.70 11.98
C SER A 47 2.78 2.33 13.33
N PRO A 48 2.05 3.46 13.37
CA PRO A 48 1.51 3.99 14.62
C PRO A 48 0.61 2.97 15.33
N ARG A 49 0.51 3.07 16.66
CA ARG A 49 -0.28 2.13 17.45
C ARG A 49 -1.75 2.09 17.03
N TRP A 50 -2.32 3.23 16.67
CA TRP A 50 -3.71 3.26 16.24
C TRP A 50 -3.94 2.52 14.91
N VAL A 51 -2.94 2.51 14.02
CA VAL A 51 -2.99 1.72 12.79
C VAL A 51 -2.98 0.22 13.13
N GLU A 52 -2.12 -0.20 14.04
CA GLU A 52 -2.08 -1.59 14.49
C GLU A 52 -3.40 -2.02 15.13
N ALA A 53 -4.00 -1.15 15.95
CA ALA A 53 -5.29 -1.43 16.55
C ALA A 53 -6.40 -1.60 15.51
N LEU A 54 -6.39 -0.75 14.45
CA LEU A 54 -7.34 -0.87 13.35
C LEU A 54 -7.14 -2.16 12.56
N LEU A 55 -5.89 -2.56 12.32
CA LEU A 55 -5.60 -3.81 11.62
C LEU A 55 -6.07 -5.03 12.43
N LYS A 56 -5.88 -5.02 13.75
CA LYS A 56 -6.38 -6.08 14.63
C LYS A 56 -7.89 -6.16 14.60
N LEU A 57 -8.57 -5.01 14.68
CA LEU A 57 -10.02 -4.95 14.60
C LEU A 57 -10.51 -5.45 13.25
N ARG A 58 -9.87 -5.02 12.16
CA ARG A 58 -10.17 -5.49 10.80
C ARG A 58 -10.05 -7.01 10.71
N ASN A 59 -8.96 -7.59 11.22
CA ASN A 59 -8.74 -9.03 11.18
C ASN A 59 -9.82 -9.78 11.96
N LEU A 60 -10.22 -9.27 13.12
CA LEU A 60 -11.29 -9.85 13.92
C LEU A 60 -12.63 -9.83 13.18
N LEU A 61 -12.93 -8.70 12.50
CA LEU A 61 -14.22 -8.54 11.81
C LEU A 61 -14.32 -9.37 10.52
N VAL A 62 -13.22 -9.56 9.81
CA VAL A 62 -13.25 -10.23 8.49
C VAL A 62 -12.93 -11.72 8.55
N THR A 63 -12.37 -12.22 9.65
CA THR A 63 -12.04 -13.64 9.78
C THR A 63 -13.22 -14.58 9.51
N PRO A 64 -14.45 -14.30 10.03
CA PRO A 64 -15.61 -15.15 9.74
C PRO A 64 -16.00 -15.19 8.26
N PHE A 65 -15.56 -14.22 7.47
CA PHE A 65 -15.88 -14.13 6.04
C PHE A 65 -14.81 -14.75 5.14
N GLY A 66 -13.76 -15.33 5.74
CA GLY A 66 -12.71 -16.00 4.97
C GLY A 66 -11.72 -15.07 4.27
N LEU A 67 -11.67 -13.78 4.64
CA LEU A 67 -10.68 -12.86 4.11
C LEU A 67 -9.32 -13.12 4.75
N LYS A 68 -8.26 -12.91 3.97
CA LYS A 68 -6.90 -13.10 4.46
C LYS A 68 -6.56 -12.05 5.51
N THR A 69 -6.01 -12.49 6.64
CA THR A 69 -5.66 -11.64 7.76
C THR A 69 -4.16 -11.45 7.92
N SER A 70 -3.35 -12.22 7.16
CA SER A 70 -1.89 -12.15 7.19
C SER A 70 -1.31 -12.57 5.85
N ALA A 71 -0.02 -12.29 5.63
CA ALA A 71 0.68 -12.72 4.44
C ALA A 71 0.71 -14.25 4.36
N PRO A 72 0.66 -14.83 3.14
CA PRO A 72 0.80 -16.28 2.97
C PRO A 72 2.11 -16.78 3.59
N SER A 73 2.06 -17.92 4.25
CA SER A 73 3.23 -18.48 4.94
C SER A 73 4.35 -18.90 3.98
N GLU A 74 4.01 -19.21 2.73
CA GLU A 74 4.98 -19.58 1.70
C GLU A 74 5.61 -18.39 0.99
N ALA A 75 5.22 -17.17 1.32
CA ALA A 75 5.83 -15.96 0.76
C ALA A 75 7.26 -15.85 1.27
N SER A 76 8.24 -15.82 0.35
CA SER A 76 9.66 -15.73 0.70
C SER A 76 10.09 -14.32 1.06
N ASP A 77 9.33 -13.29 0.67
CA ASP A 77 9.63 -11.90 0.91
C ASP A 77 8.34 -11.11 1.12
N VAL A 78 8.30 -10.34 2.21
CA VAL A 78 7.12 -9.56 2.57
C VAL A 78 7.53 -8.16 3.02
N ILE A 79 6.61 -7.20 2.79
CA ILE A 79 6.68 -5.86 3.36
C ILE A 79 5.43 -5.69 4.22
N GLY A 80 5.63 -5.57 5.54
CA GLY A 80 4.51 -5.54 6.47
C GLY A 80 3.69 -6.83 6.36
N LEU A 81 2.44 -6.72 5.95
CA LEU A 81 1.53 -7.86 5.77
C LEU A 81 1.48 -8.37 4.33
N PHE A 82 2.21 -7.75 3.39
CA PHE A 82 2.02 -7.99 1.97
C PHE A 82 3.22 -8.67 1.34
N PRO A 83 3.01 -9.78 0.58
CA PRO A 83 4.08 -10.38 -0.22
C PRO A 83 4.61 -9.40 -1.27
N VAL A 84 5.92 -9.40 -1.47
CA VAL A 84 6.55 -8.62 -2.54
C VAL A 84 6.39 -9.38 -3.85
N LEU A 85 5.77 -8.74 -4.83
CA LEU A 85 5.50 -9.34 -6.15
C LEU A 85 6.58 -9.00 -7.16
N SER A 86 7.15 -7.78 -7.08
CA SER A 86 8.17 -7.31 -7.99
C SER A 86 8.97 -6.20 -7.33
N GLN A 87 10.25 -6.06 -7.70
CA GLN A 87 11.12 -5.07 -7.11
C GLN A 87 12.19 -4.62 -8.08
N THR A 88 12.32 -3.30 -8.24
CA THR A 88 13.45 -2.63 -8.88
C THR A 88 13.94 -1.53 -7.94
N PRO A 89 15.11 -0.89 -8.20
CA PRO A 89 15.54 0.22 -7.34
C PRO A 89 14.54 1.36 -7.24
N ASP A 90 13.73 1.59 -8.29
CA ASP A 90 12.80 2.72 -8.38
C ASP A 90 11.35 2.34 -8.07
N ARG A 91 11.00 1.07 -8.07
CA ARG A 91 9.63 0.62 -7.87
C ARG A 91 9.57 -0.72 -7.14
N LEU A 92 8.73 -0.79 -6.13
CA LEU A 92 8.39 -2.03 -5.44
C LEU A 92 6.88 -2.24 -5.55
N ILE A 93 6.47 -3.45 -5.91
CA ILE A 93 5.06 -3.84 -6.00
C ILE A 93 4.83 -4.95 -5.00
N ALA A 94 3.87 -4.75 -4.10
CA ALA A 94 3.45 -5.74 -3.12
C ALA A 94 1.94 -5.90 -3.18
N GLY A 95 1.42 -7.00 -2.65
CA GLY A 95 -0.01 -7.24 -2.62
C GLY A 95 -0.32 -8.72 -2.60
N PHE A 96 -1.60 -9.03 -2.74
CA PHE A 96 -2.07 -10.40 -2.78
C PHE A 96 -3.41 -10.49 -3.51
N ASP A 97 -3.76 -11.70 -3.94
CA ASP A 97 -5.05 -12.03 -4.50
C ASP A 97 -5.84 -12.85 -3.47
N ASP A 98 -7.11 -12.46 -3.28
CA ASP A 98 -8.01 -13.15 -2.38
C ASP A 98 -9.29 -13.52 -3.13
N SER A 99 -10.11 -14.38 -2.56
CA SER A 99 -11.37 -14.79 -3.16
C SER A 99 -12.36 -13.62 -3.30
N HIS A 100 -12.26 -12.60 -2.48
CA HIS A 100 -13.17 -11.45 -2.48
C HIS A 100 -12.62 -10.22 -3.16
N LEU A 101 -11.29 -10.03 -3.16
CA LEU A 101 -10.63 -8.90 -3.82
C LEU A 101 -9.17 -9.19 -4.05
N ASP A 102 -8.61 -8.51 -5.04
CA ASP A 102 -7.18 -8.44 -5.29
C ASP A 102 -6.68 -7.06 -4.91
N PHE A 103 -5.46 -7.00 -4.40
CA PHE A 103 -4.89 -5.78 -3.87
C PHE A 103 -3.45 -5.63 -4.34
N ARG A 104 -3.08 -4.40 -4.72
CA ARG A 104 -1.70 -4.04 -5.05
C ARG A 104 -1.35 -2.72 -4.39
N VAL A 105 -0.14 -2.63 -3.87
CA VAL A 105 0.46 -1.37 -3.47
C VAL A 105 1.77 -1.20 -4.23
N VAL A 106 1.96 -0.02 -4.81
CA VAL A 106 3.15 0.31 -5.60
C VAL A 106 3.85 1.46 -4.90
N VAL A 107 5.13 1.26 -4.57
CA VAL A 107 5.97 2.30 -3.98
C VAL A 107 6.97 2.72 -5.04
N ASP A 108 6.86 3.96 -5.50
CA ASP A 108 7.73 4.55 -6.52
C ASP A 108 8.63 5.61 -5.90
N VAL A 109 9.88 5.63 -6.33
CA VAL A 109 10.86 6.62 -5.90
C VAL A 109 11.38 7.33 -7.14
N VAL A 110 11.22 8.67 -7.18
CA VAL A 110 11.68 9.50 -8.30
C VAL A 110 12.58 10.59 -7.76
N ARG A 111 13.78 10.69 -8.34
CA ARG A 111 14.72 11.73 -7.95
C ARG A 111 14.55 12.95 -8.85
N SER A 112 14.60 14.14 -8.26
CA SER A 112 14.52 15.42 -8.97
C SER A 112 15.54 16.37 -8.34
N GLY A 113 16.71 16.52 -8.97
CA GLY A 113 17.81 17.31 -8.41
C GLY A 113 18.28 16.74 -7.08
N SER A 114 18.28 17.55 -6.03
CA SER A 114 18.67 17.11 -4.68
C SER A 114 17.49 16.54 -3.89
N SER A 115 16.26 16.61 -4.41
CA SER A 115 15.10 16.07 -3.72
C SER A 115 14.66 14.73 -4.32
N GLN A 116 13.84 14.01 -3.58
CA GLN A 116 13.32 12.70 -3.96
C GLN A 116 11.84 12.65 -3.61
N SER A 117 11.02 12.15 -4.54
CA SER A 117 9.59 11.94 -4.27
C SER A 117 9.35 10.46 -4.05
N VAL A 118 8.62 10.13 -3.00
CA VAL A 118 8.14 8.78 -2.72
C VAL A 118 6.63 8.77 -2.89
N THR A 119 6.13 7.91 -3.77
CA THR A 119 4.71 7.83 -4.09
C THR A 119 4.21 6.43 -3.79
N ALA A 120 3.12 6.34 -3.04
CA ALA A 120 2.43 5.09 -2.75
C ALA A 120 1.11 5.07 -3.52
N THR A 121 0.95 4.12 -4.42
CA THR A 121 -0.27 3.92 -5.21
C THR A 121 -0.94 2.63 -4.77
N THR A 122 -2.24 2.69 -4.52
CA THR A 122 -3.05 1.55 -4.13
C THR A 122 -4.04 1.21 -5.23
N LEU A 123 -4.12 -0.08 -5.59
CA LEU A 123 -5.05 -0.59 -6.59
C LEU A 123 -5.86 -1.73 -5.96
N VAL A 124 -7.18 -1.73 -6.19
CA VAL A 124 -8.06 -2.78 -5.68
C VAL A 124 -9.04 -3.22 -6.78
N LEU A 125 -9.14 -4.53 -6.95
CA LEU A 125 -10.15 -5.17 -7.80
C LEU A 125 -11.01 -6.06 -6.92
N THR A 126 -12.32 -5.77 -6.85
CA THR A 126 -13.28 -6.58 -6.09
C THR A 126 -13.90 -7.63 -6.99
N HIS A 127 -14.11 -8.84 -6.45
CA HIS A 127 -14.66 -9.97 -7.20
C HIS A 127 -16.14 -10.20 -6.92
N ASN A 128 -16.65 -9.74 -5.77
CA ASN A 128 -18.02 -9.96 -5.33
C ASN A 128 -18.50 -8.82 -4.42
N TRP A 129 -19.75 -8.91 -3.99
CA TRP A 129 -20.34 -7.88 -3.14
C TRP A 129 -19.63 -7.74 -1.78
N LEU A 130 -19.10 -8.85 -1.23
CA LEU A 130 -18.41 -8.83 0.04
C LEU A 130 -17.10 -8.03 -0.07
N GLY A 131 -16.36 -8.20 -1.17
CA GLY A 131 -15.18 -7.39 -1.46
C GLY A 131 -15.52 -5.90 -1.58
N ARG A 132 -16.64 -5.57 -2.22
CA ARG A 132 -17.09 -4.17 -2.37
C ARG A 132 -17.48 -3.56 -1.03
N VAL A 133 -18.18 -4.30 -0.19
CA VAL A 133 -18.55 -3.83 1.16
C VAL A 133 -17.29 -3.61 2.00
N TYR A 134 -16.34 -4.54 1.95
CA TYR A 134 -15.08 -4.42 2.65
C TYR A 134 -14.32 -3.16 2.18
N LEU A 135 -14.21 -2.96 0.87
CA LEU A 135 -13.53 -1.79 0.32
C LEU A 135 -14.20 -0.49 0.79
N ALA A 136 -15.53 -0.41 0.69
CA ALA A 136 -16.27 0.77 1.12
C ALA A 136 -16.06 1.07 2.61
N THR A 137 -15.95 0.03 3.43
CA THR A 137 -15.72 0.16 4.88
C THR A 137 -14.31 0.65 5.18
N ILE A 138 -13.30 0.15 4.44
CA ILE A 138 -11.91 0.45 4.71
C ILE A 138 -11.44 1.81 4.14
N LEU A 139 -12.13 2.33 3.10
CA LEU A 139 -11.69 3.55 2.41
C LEU A 139 -11.48 4.76 3.34
N PRO A 140 -12.38 5.08 4.29
CA PRO A 140 -12.12 6.22 5.18
C PRO A 140 -10.85 6.04 6.00
N PHE A 141 -10.55 4.81 6.45
CA PHE A 141 -9.34 4.49 7.20
C PHE A 141 -8.11 4.52 6.30
N HIS A 142 -8.23 4.02 5.08
CA HIS A 142 -7.16 4.04 4.08
C HIS A 142 -6.67 5.46 3.84
N ARG A 143 -7.57 6.42 3.71
CA ARG A 143 -7.23 7.84 3.50
C ARG A 143 -6.50 8.47 4.68
N LEU A 144 -6.60 7.89 5.87
CA LEU A 144 -5.86 8.31 7.05
C LEU A 144 -4.56 7.54 7.22
N ILE A 145 -4.59 6.23 6.93
CA ILE A 145 -3.48 5.31 7.18
C ILE A 145 -2.33 5.57 6.19
N VAL A 146 -2.62 5.65 4.89
CA VAL A 146 -1.57 5.76 3.88
C VAL A 146 -0.75 7.03 4.03
N PRO A 147 -1.34 8.23 4.20
CA PRO A 147 -0.55 9.41 4.47
C PRO A 147 0.29 9.32 5.74
N SER A 148 -0.24 8.69 6.79
CA SER A 148 0.51 8.50 8.05
C SER A 148 1.73 7.61 7.85
N MET A 149 1.57 6.52 7.10
CA MET A 149 2.67 5.63 6.78
C MET A 149 3.72 6.32 5.91
N LEU A 150 3.27 7.09 4.93
CA LEU A 150 4.16 7.78 4.00
C LEU A 150 4.99 8.87 4.71
N ARG A 151 4.43 9.53 5.73
CA ARG A 151 5.19 10.51 6.53
C ARG A 151 6.38 9.88 7.24
N GLN A 152 6.34 8.60 7.54
CA GLN A 152 7.45 7.91 8.21
C GLN A 152 8.70 7.83 7.34
N VAL A 153 8.55 7.93 6.02
CA VAL A 153 9.66 7.95 5.09
C VAL A 153 10.54 9.18 5.30
N ALA A 154 9.95 10.29 5.74
CA ALA A 154 10.65 11.54 6.00
C ALA A 154 11.10 11.71 7.45
N ALA A 155 10.71 10.78 8.31
CA ALA A 155 11.06 10.87 9.74
C ALA A 155 12.50 10.48 10.02
#